data_5ecf697c4f23293759a8364782450010
#
_entry.id   5ecf697c4f23293759a8364782450010
#
_cell.length_a   1.000
_cell.length_b   1.000
_cell.length_c   1.000
_cell.angle_alpha   90.00
_cell.angle_beta   90.00
_cell.angle_gamma   90.00
#
_symmetry.space_group_name_H-M   'P 1'
#
loop_
_entity.id
_entity.type
_entity.pdbx_description
1 polymer ?
#
loop_
_entity_poly.entity_id
_entity_poly.type
_entity_poly.pdbx_seq_one_letter_code
_entity_poly.pdbx_strand_id
1 'polypeptide(L)'
;MLNDDDVSSPSKIKAANNHTKYPLFQMYWLRIVLDEAQNIKNYRAKCSLACYQLSSCAATRWCISGTPVQNNALEIFSLIHFLRISPFDDFRHFEEKIHDPLKSNKQTYVD
;
A
#
# COMPACT_ATOMS: atom_id res chain seq x y z
N MET A 1 19.69 14.89 26.41
CA MET A 1 19.50 13.47 26.77
C MET A 1 18.58 12.87 25.73
N LEU A 2 19.18 12.19 24.77
CA LEU A 2 18.43 11.51 23.71
C LEU A 2 17.90 10.20 24.28
N ASN A 3 16.60 10.02 24.28
CA ASN A 3 15.98 8.78 24.71
C ASN A 3 16.26 7.70 23.67
N ASP A 4 16.94 6.65 24.10
CA ASP A 4 17.27 5.45 23.31
C ASP A 4 16.04 4.59 22.95
N ASP A 5 14.84 5.06 23.24
CA ASP A 5 13.60 4.29 23.08
C ASP A 5 13.08 4.24 21.64
N ASP A 6 13.70 4.96 20.71
CA ASP A 6 13.21 5.06 19.32
C ASP A 6 13.87 4.09 18.34
N VAL A 7 14.84 3.30 18.82
CA VAL A 7 15.65 2.42 17.94
C VAL A 7 15.14 0.97 17.92
N SER A 8 14.26 0.59 18.82
CA SER A 8 13.92 -0.82 19.04
C SER A 8 12.49 -1.23 18.70
N SER A 9 11.86 -0.59 17.71
CA SER A 9 10.57 -1.15 17.26
C SER A 9 10.84 -2.44 16.47
N PRO A 10 10.13 -3.54 16.77
CA PRO A 10 10.30 -4.82 16.09
C PRO A 10 10.12 -4.76 14.57
N SER A 11 9.36 -3.79 14.10
CA SER A 11 9.16 -3.53 12.67
C SER A 11 10.41 -2.98 11.99
N LYS A 12 11.18 -2.12 12.66
CA LYS A 12 12.45 -1.60 12.14
C LYS A 12 13.53 -2.70 12.07
N ILE A 13 13.54 -3.61 13.04
CA ILE A 13 14.50 -4.71 13.08
C ILE A 13 14.21 -5.75 11.99
N LYS A 14 12.95 -6.08 11.75
CA LYS A 14 12.55 -7.00 10.66
C LYS A 14 12.85 -6.41 9.28
N ALA A 15 12.69 -5.12 9.09
CA ALA A 15 13.11 -4.43 7.88
C ALA A 15 14.63 -4.54 7.69
N ALA A 16 15.43 -4.30 8.71
CA ALA A 16 16.89 -4.39 8.64
C ALA A 16 17.40 -5.76 8.18
N ASN A 17 16.77 -6.85 8.63
CA ASN A 17 17.20 -8.21 8.29
C ASN A 17 16.92 -8.61 6.82
N ASN A 18 15.93 -8.02 6.18
CA ASN A 18 15.67 -8.23 4.76
C ASN A 18 16.53 -7.35 3.84
N HIS A 19 17.18 -6.34 4.39
CA HIS A 19 17.93 -5.36 3.61
C HIS A 19 19.22 -5.88 3.00
N THR A 20 19.83 -6.92 3.58
CA THR A 20 21.10 -7.45 3.07
C THR A 20 20.99 -8.08 1.70
N LYS A 21 19.80 -8.55 1.30
CA LYS A 21 19.56 -9.21 0.01
C LYS A 21 19.06 -8.27 -1.09
N TYR A 22 18.36 -7.21 -0.71
CA TYR A 22 17.69 -6.31 -1.67
C TYR A 22 18.06 -4.85 -1.39
N PRO A 23 18.95 -4.25 -2.20
CA PRO A 23 19.50 -2.91 -1.94
C PRO A 23 18.45 -1.80 -1.82
N LEU A 24 17.35 -1.89 -2.57
CA LEU A 24 16.30 -0.85 -2.55
C LEU A 24 15.63 -0.71 -1.18
N PHE A 25 15.58 -1.77 -0.38
CA PHE A 25 15.00 -1.76 0.96
C PHE A 25 15.99 -1.30 2.04
N GLN A 26 17.27 -1.07 1.69
CA GLN A 26 18.29 -0.59 2.61
C GLN A 26 18.30 0.92 2.77
N MET A 27 17.60 1.62 1.91
CA MET A 27 17.62 3.07 1.81
C MET A 27 16.30 3.67 2.29
N TYR A 28 16.39 4.82 2.93
CA TYR A 28 15.23 5.66 3.20
C TYR A 28 15.08 6.67 2.07
N TRP A 29 13.94 6.64 1.40
CA TRP A 29 13.67 7.46 0.23
C TRP A 29 12.86 8.69 0.63
N LEU A 30 13.22 9.85 0.10
CA LEU A 30 12.39 11.04 0.26
C LEU A 30 11.06 10.86 -0.44
N ARG A 31 11.07 10.27 -1.63
CA ARG A 31 9.88 10.02 -2.44
C ARG A 31 10.03 8.75 -3.25
N ILE A 32 8.97 7.96 -3.28
CA ILE A 32 8.83 6.83 -4.20
C ILE A 32 7.67 7.12 -5.14
N VAL A 33 7.92 7.05 -6.42
CA VAL A 33 6.92 7.19 -7.49
C VAL A 33 6.69 5.84 -8.13
N LEU A 34 5.45 5.36 -8.09
CA LEU A 34 5.04 4.13 -8.74
C LEU A 34 4.38 4.50 -10.07
N ASP A 35 5.14 4.39 -11.14
CA ASP A 35 4.61 4.56 -12.50
C ASP A 35 3.88 3.30 -12.96
N GLU A 36 2.89 3.46 -13.83
CA GLU A 36 2.02 2.35 -14.25
C GLU A 36 1.45 1.60 -13.03
N ALA A 37 0.90 2.34 -12.09
CA ALA A 37 0.49 1.84 -10.77
C ALA A 37 -0.59 0.75 -10.85
N GLN A 38 -1.31 0.61 -11.96
CA GLN A 38 -2.24 -0.49 -12.19
C GLN A 38 -1.58 -1.87 -12.14
N ASN A 39 -0.25 -1.95 -12.30
CA ASN A 39 0.48 -3.21 -12.18
C ASN A 39 0.43 -3.82 -10.77
N ILE A 40 0.09 -3.05 -9.75
CA ILE A 40 -0.12 -3.55 -8.38
C ILE A 40 -1.60 -3.71 -8.02
N LYS A 41 -2.51 -3.75 -8.99
CA LYS A 41 -3.96 -3.89 -8.75
C LYS A 41 -4.35 -5.13 -7.93
N ASN A 42 -3.60 -6.20 -8.04
CA ASN A 42 -3.77 -7.38 -7.21
C ASN A 42 -2.96 -7.22 -5.92
N TYR A 43 -3.64 -6.85 -4.83
CA TYR A 43 -2.99 -6.57 -3.55
C TYR A 43 -2.32 -7.79 -2.90
N ARG A 44 -2.62 -9.02 -3.36
CA ARG A 44 -2.00 -10.28 -2.89
C ARG A 44 -0.80 -10.72 -3.71
N ALA A 45 -0.57 -10.13 -4.87
CA ALA A 45 0.54 -10.50 -5.73
C ALA A 45 1.89 -10.17 -5.09
N LYS A 46 2.90 -10.97 -5.37
CA LYS A 46 4.27 -10.76 -4.84
C LYS A 46 4.83 -9.39 -5.21
N CYS A 47 4.57 -8.93 -6.43
CA CYS A 47 4.96 -7.61 -6.89
C CYS A 47 4.33 -6.50 -6.01
N SER A 48 3.04 -6.62 -5.73
CA SER A 48 2.31 -5.67 -4.88
C SER A 48 2.87 -5.66 -3.45
N LEU A 49 3.09 -6.83 -2.87
CA LEU A 49 3.68 -6.98 -1.54
C LEU A 49 5.07 -6.35 -1.44
N ALA A 50 5.90 -6.52 -2.47
CA ALA A 50 7.21 -5.88 -2.55
C ALA A 50 7.10 -4.34 -2.60
N CYS A 51 6.17 -3.82 -3.39
CA CYS A 51 5.88 -2.38 -3.46
C CYS A 51 5.40 -1.82 -2.11
N TYR A 52 4.55 -2.54 -1.39
CA TYR A 52 4.08 -2.12 -0.06
C TYR A 52 5.23 -2.07 0.95
N GLN A 53 6.11 -3.06 0.92
CA GLN A 53 7.28 -3.08 1.77
C GLN A 53 8.21 -1.90 1.44
N LEU A 54 8.45 -1.62 0.16
CA LEU A 54 9.25 -0.49 -0.28
C LEU A 54 8.61 0.85 0.14
N SER A 55 7.30 0.95 0.07
CA SER A 55 6.56 2.15 0.48
C SER A 55 6.80 2.53 1.95
N SER A 56 7.09 1.55 2.81
CA SER A 56 7.43 1.81 4.21
C SER A 56 8.75 2.55 4.39
N CYS A 57 9.60 2.53 3.37
CA CYS A 57 10.92 3.16 3.38
C CYS A 57 10.91 4.57 2.77
N ALA A 58 9.75 5.19 2.59
CA ALA A 58 9.61 6.50 1.96
C ALA A 58 8.91 7.52 2.84
N ALA A 59 9.33 8.78 2.74
CA ALA A 59 8.63 9.89 3.36
C ALA A 59 7.33 10.23 2.61
N THR A 60 7.38 10.21 1.28
CA THR A 60 6.23 10.50 0.42
C THR A 60 6.09 9.45 -0.70
N ARG A 61 4.86 9.25 -1.19
CA ARG A 61 4.53 8.24 -2.20
C ARG A 61 3.59 8.82 -3.23
N TRP A 62 3.83 8.47 -4.50
CA TRP A 62 2.99 8.84 -5.62
C TRP A 62 2.62 7.60 -6.41
N CYS A 63 1.39 7.54 -6.89
CA CYS A 63 0.95 6.57 -7.89
C CYS A 63 0.57 7.32 -9.15
N ILE A 64 1.10 6.89 -10.29
CA ILE A 64 0.76 7.41 -11.60
C ILE A 64 0.15 6.27 -12.42
N SER A 65 -1.05 6.46 -12.93
CA SER A 65 -1.72 5.49 -13.78
C SER A 65 -2.61 6.19 -14.79
N GLY A 66 -2.47 5.81 -16.07
CA GLY A 66 -3.37 6.24 -17.14
C GLY A 66 -4.61 5.36 -17.28
N THR A 67 -4.66 4.23 -16.57
CA THR A 67 -5.75 3.27 -16.66
C THR A 67 -6.68 3.43 -15.46
N PRO A 68 -7.95 3.81 -15.69
CA PRO A 68 -8.92 3.91 -14.60
C PRO A 68 -9.19 2.52 -13.98
N VAL A 69 -9.74 2.52 -12.78
CA VAL A 69 -10.19 1.30 -12.11
C VAL A 69 -11.29 0.65 -12.94
N GLN A 70 -11.03 -0.58 -13.41
CA GLN A 70 -11.90 -1.23 -14.41
C GLN A 70 -12.89 -2.22 -13.80
N ASN A 71 -12.51 -2.99 -12.79
CA ASN A 71 -13.23 -4.19 -12.41
C ASN A 71 -13.86 -4.13 -11.01
N ASN A 72 -13.13 -3.65 -10.01
CA ASN A 72 -13.70 -3.56 -8.67
C ASN A 72 -12.92 -2.59 -7.77
N ALA A 73 -13.53 -2.26 -6.64
CA ALA A 73 -12.95 -1.34 -5.66
C ALA A 73 -11.67 -1.88 -5.00
N LEU A 74 -11.42 -3.19 -5.02
CA LEU A 74 -10.22 -3.78 -4.45
C LEU A 74 -8.94 -3.36 -5.20
N GLU A 75 -9.07 -3.00 -6.47
CA GLU A 75 -7.94 -2.43 -7.23
C GLU A 75 -7.51 -1.08 -6.67
N ILE A 76 -8.48 -0.28 -6.21
CA ILE A 76 -8.22 0.99 -5.52
C ILE A 76 -7.56 0.74 -4.17
N PHE A 77 -7.99 -0.31 -3.45
CA PHE A 77 -7.39 -0.65 -2.17
C PHE A 77 -5.88 -0.84 -2.27
N SER A 78 -5.42 -1.51 -3.32
CA SER A 78 -3.98 -1.72 -3.53
C SER A 78 -3.20 -0.40 -3.61
N LEU A 79 -3.73 0.59 -4.32
CA LEU A 79 -3.12 1.91 -4.42
C LEU A 79 -3.17 2.67 -3.09
N ILE A 80 -4.30 2.64 -2.41
CA ILE A 80 -4.48 3.28 -1.09
C ILE A 80 -3.52 2.67 -0.06
N HIS A 81 -3.34 1.36 -0.10
CA HIS A 81 -2.43 0.65 0.77
C HIS A 81 -0.97 1.04 0.51
N PHE A 82 -0.56 1.11 -0.76
CA PHE A 82 0.76 1.61 -1.14
C PHE A 82 0.98 3.05 -0.67
N LEU A 83 0.00 3.93 -0.87
CA LEU A 83 0.05 5.33 -0.48
C LEU A 83 -0.04 5.54 1.04
N ARG A 84 -0.41 4.52 1.79
CA ARG A 84 -0.59 4.55 3.25
C ARG A 84 -1.59 5.60 3.72
N ILE A 85 -2.73 5.67 3.05
CA ILE A 85 -3.81 6.60 3.39
C ILE A 85 -4.66 6.00 4.51
N SER A 86 -4.34 6.38 5.75
CA SER A 86 -5.09 5.94 6.93
C SER A 86 -6.46 6.64 7.01
N PRO A 87 -7.52 5.95 7.46
CA PRO A 87 -7.59 4.55 7.92
C PRO A 87 -7.88 3.53 6.81
N PHE A 88 -7.99 3.96 5.56
CA PHE A 88 -8.43 3.14 4.43
C PHE A 88 -7.34 2.19 3.90
N ASP A 89 -6.10 2.35 4.35
CA ASP A 89 -5.01 1.41 4.09
C ASP A 89 -5.13 0.10 4.89
N ASP A 90 -6.01 0.05 5.87
CA ASP A 90 -6.44 -1.18 6.54
C ASP A 90 -7.53 -1.88 5.70
N PHE A 91 -7.30 -3.15 5.35
CA PHE A 91 -8.21 -3.89 4.47
C PHE A 91 -9.61 -4.02 5.05
N ARG A 92 -9.74 -4.34 6.33
CA ARG A 92 -11.04 -4.49 6.99
C ARG A 92 -11.84 -3.19 6.95
N HIS A 93 -11.19 -2.08 7.28
CA HIS A 93 -11.84 -0.77 7.27
C HIS A 93 -12.29 -0.37 5.85
N PHE A 94 -11.43 -0.61 4.86
CA PHE A 94 -11.76 -0.36 3.45
C PHE A 94 -12.93 -1.23 2.97
N GLU A 95 -12.93 -2.51 3.33
CA GLU A 95 -13.99 -3.45 2.96
C GLU A 95 -15.33 -2.98 3.50
N GLU A 96 -15.42 -2.72 4.78
CA GLU A 96 -16.66 -2.30 5.45
C GLU A 96 -17.20 -0.95 4.95
N LYS A 97 -16.33 0.02 4.71
CA LYS A 97 -16.74 1.40 4.42
C LYS A 97 -16.84 1.74 2.95
N ILE A 98 -16.15 1.02 2.09
CA ILE A 98 -16.08 1.34 0.66
C ILE A 98 -16.55 0.16 -0.19
N HIS A 99 -15.95 -1.00 -0.03
CA HIS A 99 -16.19 -2.14 -0.90
C HIS A 99 -17.62 -2.69 -0.78
N ASP A 100 -18.08 -2.95 0.42
CA ASP A 100 -19.41 -3.53 0.66
C ASP A 100 -20.56 -2.58 0.28
N PRO A 101 -20.52 -1.28 0.61
CA PRO A 101 -21.52 -0.34 0.13
C PRO A 101 -21.59 -0.23 -1.39
N LEU A 102 -20.44 -0.28 -2.08
CA LEU A 102 -20.40 -0.24 -3.54
C LEU A 102 -21.00 -1.50 -4.19
N LYS A 103 -20.77 -2.67 -3.56
CA LYS A 103 -21.42 -3.93 -4.01
C LYS A 103 -22.92 -3.86 -3.85
N SER A 104 -23.40 -3.40 -2.71
CA SER A 104 -24.84 -3.28 -2.43
C SER A 104 -25.55 -2.35 -3.41
N ASN A 105 -24.94 -1.22 -3.73
CA ASN A 105 -25.49 -0.27 -4.70
C ASN A 105 -25.55 -0.83 -6.13
N LYS A 106 -24.55 -1.62 -6.55
CA LYS A 106 -24.58 -2.26 -7.87
C LYS A 106 -25.74 -3.25 -8.01
N GLN A 107 -26.13 -3.91 -6.93
CA GLN A 107 -27.23 -4.85 -6.94
C GLN A 107 -28.59 -4.18 -7.04
N THR A 108 -28.71 -2.95 -6.57
CA THR A 108 -29.94 -2.16 -6.63
C THR A 108 -30.24 -1.61 -8.04
N TYR A 109 -29.22 -1.50 -8.90
CA TYR A 109 -29.40 -0.98 -10.28
C TYR A 109 -29.61 -2.09 -11.34
N VAL A 110 -29.59 -3.34 -10.97
CA VAL A 110 -29.75 -4.50 -11.86
C VAL A 110 -31.15 -5.13 -11.76
N ASP A 111 -31.97 -4.69 -10.81
CA ASP A 111 -33.34 -5.12 -10.63
C ASP A 111 -34.30 -4.22 -11.42
#